data_9a7324ab719a9f0cca227eb2866e943a
#
_entry.id   9a7324ab719a9f0cca227eb2866e943a
#
_cell.length_a   1.000
_cell.length_b   1.000
_cell.length_c   1.000
_cell.angle_alpha   90.00
_cell.angle_beta   90.00
_cell.angle_gamma   90.00
#
_symmetry.space_group_name_H-M   'P 1'
#
loop_
_entity.id
_entity.type
_entity.pdbx_description
1 polymer ?
#
loop_
_entity_poly.entity_id
_entity_poly.type
_entity_poly.pdbx_seq_one_letter_code
_entity_poly.pdbx_strand_id
1 'polypeptide(L)'
;MKKKLYFILACIAMSTCLFAQTPIMGEWITVDDATGEHKSIVRIYQAENGLFYGQIIDLLGESDDAVCTECTGDDHNQPIVGLTIIRDMQLKDGELRGGKVLDPDNGKFYYAKVYLKDGKLILRGSLDKAGLLGRSQTWLPKN
;
A
#
# COMPACT_ATOMS: atom_id res chain seq x y z
N MET A 1 35.28 50.56 -33.64
CA MET A 1 35.37 49.55 -32.55
C MET A 1 34.02 48.88 -32.38
N LYS A 2 33.88 47.68 -32.87
CA LYS A 2 32.64 46.93 -32.73
C LYS A 2 32.77 46.03 -31.50
N LYS A 3 32.06 46.37 -30.43
CA LYS A 3 31.95 45.50 -29.24
C LYS A 3 30.98 44.38 -29.56
N LYS A 4 31.47 43.14 -29.69
CA LYS A 4 30.64 41.95 -29.78
C LYS A 4 30.11 41.63 -28.40
N LEU A 5 28.79 41.81 -28.21
CA LEU A 5 28.06 41.40 -27.02
C LEU A 5 27.76 39.91 -27.13
N TYR A 6 28.47 39.08 -26.37
CA TYR A 6 28.17 37.66 -26.26
C TYR A 6 27.04 37.48 -25.25
N PHE A 7 25.86 37.16 -25.78
CA PHE A 7 24.73 36.68 -24.97
C PHE A 7 25.04 35.25 -24.58
N ILE A 8 25.46 35.06 -23.32
CA ILE A 8 25.56 33.71 -22.73
C ILE A 8 24.15 33.32 -22.28
N LEU A 9 23.51 32.50 -23.11
CA LEU A 9 22.23 31.85 -22.76
C LEU A 9 22.51 30.75 -21.74
N ALA A 10 22.36 31.07 -20.45
CA ALA A 10 22.43 30.06 -19.38
C ALA A 10 21.18 29.20 -19.46
N CYS A 11 21.29 28.03 -20.08
CA CYS A 11 20.30 26.97 -19.96
C CYS A 11 20.31 26.43 -18.52
N ILE A 12 19.41 26.94 -17.68
CA ILE A 12 19.11 26.33 -16.40
C ILE A 12 18.33 25.05 -16.70
N ALA A 13 19.04 23.93 -16.75
CA ALA A 13 18.41 22.62 -16.79
C ALA A 13 17.76 22.40 -15.41
N MET A 14 16.46 22.70 -15.30
CA MET A 14 15.64 22.24 -14.21
C MET A 14 15.54 20.72 -14.33
N SER A 15 16.40 20.00 -13.59
CA SER A 15 16.23 18.58 -13.34
C SER A 15 14.96 18.40 -12.51
N THR A 16 13.84 18.19 -13.17
CA THR A 16 12.65 17.67 -12.53
C THR A 16 12.96 16.24 -12.12
N CYS A 17 13.24 16.02 -10.83
CA CYS A 17 13.19 14.69 -10.25
C CYS A 17 11.76 14.15 -10.44
N LEU A 18 11.53 13.43 -11.50
CA LEU A 18 10.38 12.56 -11.61
C LEU A 18 10.58 11.45 -10.56
N PHE A 19 9.95 11.61 -9.40
CA PHE A 19 9.77 10.47 -8.51
C PHE A 19 8.89 9.48 -9.26
N ALA A 20 9.50 8.43 -9.78
CA ALA A 20 8.78 7.32 -10.37
C ALA A 20 7.94 6.68 -9.25
N GLN A 21 6.63 6.95 -9.25
CA GLN A 21 5.72 6.29 -8.33
C GLN A 21 5.70 4.81 -8.69
N THR A 22 5.92 3.95 -7.69
CA THR A 22 5.74 2.52 -7.94
C THR A 22 4.27 2.24 -8.27
N PRO A 23 4.00 1.38 -9.28
CA PRO A 23 2.62 1.07 -9.68
C PRO A 23 1.80 0.37 -8.59
N ILE A 24 2.43 -0.09 -7.49
CA ILE A 24 1.73 -0.65 -6.31
C ILE A 24 1.03 0.46 -5.51
N MET A 25 1.54 1.69 -5.53
CA MET A 25 0.90 2.81 -4.84
C MET A 25 -0.44 3.16 -5.48
N GLY A 26 -1.39 3.57 -4.66
CA GLY A 26 -2.73 3.94 -5.09
C GLY A 26 -3.82 3.22 -4.32
N GLU A 27 -5.01 3.17 -4.88
CA GLU A 27 -6.20 2.63 -4.22
C GLU A 27 -6.59 1.27 -4.82
N TRP A 28 -6.85 0.33 -3.93
CA TRP A 28 -7.15 -1.05 -4.27
C TRP A 28 -8.40 -1.52 -3.57
N ILE A 29 -9.26 -2.23 -4.30
CA ILE A 29 -10.47 -2.87 -3.76
C ILE A 29 -10.10 -4.24 -3.23
N THR A 30 -10.29 -4.46 -1.93
CA THR A 30 -10.11 -5.78 -1.33
C THR A 30 -11.28 -6.69 -1.66
N VAL A 31 -10.99 -7.95 -1.92
CA VAL A 31 -11.99 -8.94 -2.31
C VAL A 31 -11.95 -10.11 -1.33
N ASP A 32 -13.10 -10.51 -0.84
CA ASP A 32 -13.24 -11.72 -0.03
C ASP A 32 -12.99 -12.96 -0.89
N ASP A 33 -12.06 -13.82 -0.47
CA ASP A 33 -11.64 -14.99 -1.24
C ASP A 33 -12.74 -16.07 -1.33
N ALA A 34 -13.62 -16.13 -0.34
CA ALA A 34 -14.67 -17.14 -0.27
C ALA A 34 -15.92 -16.75 -1.05
N THR A 35 -16.29 -15.46 -1.04
CA THR A 35 -17.54 -14.96 -1.60
C THR A 35 -17.35 -14.16 -2.88
N GLY A 36 -16.16 -13.61 -3.13
CA GLY A 36 -15.88 -12.68 -4.22
C GLY A 36 -16.42 -11.26 -3.97
N GLU A 37 -16.94 -10.98 -2.79
CA GLU A 37 -17.48 -9.67 -2.44
C GLU A 37 -16.37 -8.64 -2.25
N HIS A 38 -16.64 -7.42 -2.67
CA HIS A 38 -15.79 -6.26 -2.41
C HIS A 38 -15.99 -5.81 -0.96
N LYS A 39 -14.91 -5.79 -0.19
CA LYS A 39 -14.98 -5.54 1.26
C LYS A 39 -14.59 -4.12 1.65
N SER A 40 -13.52 -3.59 1.08
CA SER A 40 -12.98 -2.29 1.46
C SER A 40 -12.11 -1.70 0.36
N ILE A 41 -11.76 -0.43 0.52
CA ILE A 41 -10.75 0.23 -0.28
C ILE A 41 -9.54 0.50 0.59
N VAL A 42 -8.38 0.05 0.13
CA VAL A 42 -7.08 0.27 0.79
C VAL A 42 -6.22 1.18 -0.07
N ARG A 43 -5.70 2.25 0.52
CA ARG A 43 -4.71 3.12 -0.11
C ARG A 43 -3.32 2.70 0.32
N ILE A 44 -2.47 2.37 -0.66
CA ILE A 44 -1.04 2.11 -0.46
C ILE A 44 -0.26 3.38 -0.76
N TYR A 45 0.58 3.79 0.17
CA TYR A 45 1.40 5.01 0.08
C TYR A 45 2.77 4.80 0.69
N GLN A 46 3.70 5.68 0.32
CA GLN A 46 5.02 5.76 0.93
C GLN A 46 5.05 6.89 1.95
N ALA A 47 5.47 6.60 3.17
CA ALA A 47 5.65 7.59 4.23
C ALA A 47 7.01 8.30 4.12
N GLU A 48 7.20 9.35 4.92
CA GLU A 48 8.45 10.14 4.97
C GLU A 48 9.68 9.31 5.38
N ASN A 49 9.48 8.24 6.16
CA ASN A 49 10.52 7.29 6.53
C ASN A 49 10.97 6.37 5.38
N GLY A 50 10.36 6.50 4.20
CA GLY A 50 10.65 5.68 3.03
C GLY A 50 9.95 4.32 2.99
N LEU A 51 9.26 3.92 4.06
CA LEU A 51 8.52 2.68 4.13
C LEU A 51 7.11 2.83 3.54
N PHE A 52 6.53 1.71 3.12
CA PHE A 52 5.20 1.68 2.54
C PHE A 52 4.18 1.15 3.55
N TYR A 53 3.01 1.76 3.50
CA TYR A 53 1.88 1.46 4.36
C TYR A 53 0.62 1.31 3.53
N GLY A 54 -0.36 0.58 4.06
CA GLY A 54 -1.70 0.46 3.47
C GLY A 54 -2.77 0.76 4.51
N GLN A 55 -3.62 1.72 4.21
CA GLN A 55 -4.69 2.19 5.11
C GLN A 55 -6.05 1.91 4.49
N ILE A 56 -6.97 1.36 5.28
CA ILE A 56 -8.37 1.25 4.89
C ILE A 56 -8.96 2.66 4.86
N ILE A 57 -9.46 3.08 3.70
CA ILE A 57 -10.05 4.41 3.52
C ILE A 57 -11.56 4.39 3.34
N ASP A 58 -12.13 3.22 3.07
CA ASP A 58 -13.57 3.04 2.87
C ASP A 58 -13.97 1.58 3.12
N LEU A 59 -15.20 1.36 3.59
CA LEU A 59 -15.81 0.05 3.74
C LEU A 59 -16.94 -0.12 2.72
N LEU A 60 -16.95 -1.27 2.03
CA LEU A 60 -17.94 -1.59 1.01
C LEU A 60 -18.88 -2.68 1.55
N GLY A 61 -20.08 -2.29 1.97
CA GLY A 61 -21.08 -3.24 2.47
C GLY A 61 -21.16 -3.41 3.99
N GLU A 62 -20.35 -2.70 4.74
CA GLU A 62 -20.44 -2.60 6.20
C GLU A 62 -20.67 -1.14 6.61
N SER A 63 -21.06 -0.93 7.86
CA SER A 63 -21.21 0.42 8.41
C SER A 63 -19.85 1.10 8.59
N ASP A 64 -19.76 2.38 8.22
CA ASP A 64 -18.53 3.18 8.35
C ASP A 64 -18.08 3.39 9.81
N ASP A 65 -18.95 3.10 10.77
CA ASP A 65 -18.66 3.16 12.21
C ASP A 65 -18.15 1.84 12.81
N ALA A 66 -17.90 0.81 11.96
CA ALA A 66 -17.31 -0.44 12.40
C ALA A 66 -15.93 -0.22 13.04
N VAL A 67 -15.68 -0.94 14.15
CA VAL A 67 -14.43 -0.87 14.91
C VAL A 67 -13.76 -2.24 14.97
N CYS A 68 -12.43 -2.26 15.14
CA CYS A 68 -11.66 -3.49 15.22
C CYS A 68 -11.74 -4.09 16.64
N THR A 69 -12.76 -4.87 16.90
CA THR A 69 -12.97 -5.51 18.22
C THR A 69 -11.95 -6.61 18.51
N GLU A 70 -11.49 -7.33 17.49
CA GLU A 70 -10.51 -8.42 17.61
C GLU A 70 -9.05 -7.93 17.65
N CYS A 71 -8.79 -6.66 17.29
CA CYS A 71 -7.46 -6.07 17.37
C CYS A 71 -6.98 -5.97 18.82
N THR A 72 -5.66 -5.92 19.00
CA THR A 72 -5.01 -5.79 20.30
C THR A 72 -4.19 -4.52 20.39
N GLY A 73 -3.82 -4.11 21.61
CA GLY A 73 -3.01 -2.92 21.83
C GLY A 73 -3.71 -1.64 21.36
N ASP A 74 -2.95 -0.78 20.72
CA ASP A 74 -3.42 0.53 20.25
C ASP A 74 -4.47 0.45 19.13
N ASP A 75 -4.55 -0.69 18.47
CA ASP A 75 -5.53 -0.93 17.38
C ASP A 75 -6.89 -1.42 17.91
N HIS A 76 -6.97 -1.84 19.17
CA HIS A 76 -8.20 -2.35 19.76
C HIS A 76 -9.30 -1.28 19.78
N ASN A 77 -10.48 -1.65 19.25
CA ASN A 77 -11.64 -0.77 19.11
C ASN A 77 -11.40 0.52 18.29
N GLN A 78 -10.30 0.59 17.51
CA GLN A 78 -10.12 1.68 16.56
C GLN A 78 -11.09 1.51 15.38
N PRO A 79 -11.54 2.62 14.78
CA PRO A 79 -12.34 2.57 13.56
C PRO A 79 -11.61 1.75 12.47
N ILE A 80 -12.34 0.89 11.78
CA ILE A 80 -11.81 0.14 10.64
C ILE A 80 -11.43 1.10 9.51
N VAL A 81 -12.29 2.10 9.23
CA VAL A 81 -11.91 3.21 8.31
C VAL A 81 -10.84 4.06 9.00
N GLY A 82 -9.67 4.14 8.39
CA GLY A 82 -8.48 4.80 8.93
C GLY A 82 -7.44 3.85 9.51
N LEU A 83 -7.77 2.57 9.67
CA LEU A 83 -6.86 1.57 10.22
C LEU A 83 -5.73 1.26 9.21
N THR A 84 -4.49 1.37 9.66
CA THR A 84 -3.32 0.97 8.87
C THR A 84 -3.10 -0.52 9.00
N ILE A 85 -3.42 -1.26 7.95
CA ILE A 85 -3.33 -2.73 7.95
C ILE A 85 -2.04 -3.27 7.35
N ILE A 86 -1.45 -2.59 6.36
CA ILE A 86 -0.14 -2.94 5.81
C ILE A 86 0.89 -2.00 6.44
N ARG A 87 1.97 -2.56 7.01
CA ARG A 87 2.94 -1.79 7.80
C ARG A 87 4.39 -2.14 7.48
N ASP A 88 5.23 -1.12 7.48
CA ASP A 88 6.69 -1.22 7.47
C ASP A 88 7.25 -1.98 6.26
N MET A 89 6.59 -1.87 5.11
CA MET A 89 7.01 -2.56 3.90
C MET A 89 8.16 -1.83 3.21
N GLN A 90 9.08 -2.59 2.65
CA GLN A 90 10.20 -2.10 1.85
C GLN A 90 10.00 -2.47 0.38
N LEU A 91 10.28 -1.54 -0.52
CA LEU A 91 10.30 -1.81 -1.95
C LEU A 91 11.62 -2.50 -2.32
N LYS A 92 11.51 -3.69 -2.89
CA LYS A 92 12.65 -4.48 -3.38
C LYS A 92 12.27 -5.23 -4.64
N ASP A 93 13.00 -4.99 -5.72
CA ASP A 93 12.78 -5.64 -7.03
C ASP A 93 11.32 -5.52 -7.53
N GLY A 94 10.70 -4.33 -7.33
CA GLY A 94 9.33 -4.06 -7.77
C GLY A 94 8.23 -4.63 -6.87
N GLU A 95 8.58 -5.27 -5.76
CA GLU A 95 7.66 -5.85 -4.78
C GLU A 95 7.83 -5.19 -3.41
N LEU A 96 6.77 -5.16 -2.61
CA LEU A 96 6.85 -4.76 -1.21
C LEU A 96 7.08 -5.99 -0.33
N ARG A 97 8.07 -5.93 0.55
CA ARG A 97 8.50 -7.03 1.43
C ARG A 97 8.94 -6.50 2.81
N GLY A 98 9.15 -7.42 3.73
CA GLY A 98 9.80 -7.18 5.03
C GLY A 98 8.91 -6.59 6.11
N GLY A 99 7.66 -6.27 5.78
CA GLY A 99 6.68 -5.78 6.72
C GLY A 99 5.62 -6.81 7.09
N LYS A 100 4.48 -6.32 7.55
CA LYS A 100 3.39 -7.14 8.04
C LYS A 100 2.03 -6.60 7.61
N VAL A 101 1.04 -7.49 7.63
CA VAL A 101 -0.37 -7.13 7.42
C VAL A 101 -1.20 -7.54 8.64
N LEU A 102 -2.06 -6.64 9.09
CA LEU A 102 -3.08 -6.88 10.09
C LEU A 102 -4.33 -7.41 9.41
N ASP A 103 -4.86 -8.51 9.92
CA ASP A 103 -6.19 -9.00 9.57
C ASP A 103 -7.20 -8.50 10.63
N PRO A 104 -8.09 -7.55 10.30
CA PRO A 104 -9.03 -7.02 11.28
C PRO A 104 -10.06 -8.05 11.77
N ASP A 105 -10.34 -9.08 10.97
CA ASP A 105 -11.34 -10.09 11.32
C ASP A 105 -10.90 -10.97 12.49
N ASN A 106 -9.59 -11.15 12.68
CA ASN A 106 -9.04 -11.95 13.78
C ASN A 106 -8.02 -11.20 14.65
N GLY A 107 -7.68 -9.96 14.31
CA GLY A 107 -6.74 -9.13 15.06
C GLY A 107 -5.27 -9.57 14.99
N LYS A 108 -4.91 -10.47 14.09
CA LYS A 108 -3.56 -11.02 13.98
C LYS A 108 -2.74 -10.33 12.90
N PHE A 109 -1.43 -10.26 13.15
CA PHE A 109 -0.45 -9.84 12.17
C PHE A 109 0.18 -11.04 11.46
N TYR A 110 0.39 -10.87 10.16
CA TYR A 110 1.08 -11.84 9.30
C TYR A 110 2.26 -11.17 8.62
N TYR A 111 3.31 -11.92 8.30
CA TYR A 111 4.34 -11.43 7.39
C TYR A 111 3.71 -11.17 6.03
N ALA A 112 4.07 -10.06 5.40
CA ALA A 112 3.43 -9.62 4.18
C ALA A 112 4.39 -9.52 3.01
N LYS A 113 3.89 -9.89 1.84
CA LYS A 113 4.49 -9.62 0.54
C LYS A 113 3.41 -9.08 -0.38
N VAL A 114 3.71 -8.00 -1.10
CA VAL A 114 2.78 -7.36 -2.04
C VAL A 114 3.45 -7.22 -3.39
N TYR A 115 2.78 -7.66 -4.44
CA TYR A 115 3.26 -7.54 -5.81
C TYR A 115 2.10 -7.42 -6.80
N LEU A 116 2.41 -7.00 -8.03
CA LEU A 116 1.43 -6.93 -9.11
C LEU A 116 1.51 -8.17 -10.01
N LYS A 117 0.35 -8.63 -10.44
CA LYS A 117 0.20 -9.67 -11.45
C LYS A 117 -1.03 -9.37 -12.30
N ASP A 118 -0.85 -9.26 -13.61
CA ASP A 118 -1.93 -9.01 -14.57
C ASP A 118 -2.79 -7.77 -14.21
N GLY A 119 -2.15 -6.69 -13.77
CA GLY A 119 -2.81 -5.45 -13.36
C GLY A 119 -3.55 -5.51 -12.02
N LYS A 120 -3.48 -6.61 -11.31
CA LYS A 120 -4.06 -6.83 -9.99
C LYS A 120 -2.98 -6.84 -8.92
N LEU A 121 -3.33 -6.44 -7.71
CA LEU A 121 -2.44 -6.53 -6.57
C LEU A 121 -2.63 -7.87 -5.87
N ILE A 122 -1.51 -8.55 -5.64
CA ILE A 122 -1.47 -9.77 -4.84
C ILE A 122 -0.88 -9.45 -3.48
N LEU A 123 -1.64 -9.68 -2.43
CA LEU A 123 -1.19 -9.62 -1.05
C LEU A 123 -1.06 -11.05 -0.51
N ARG A 124 0.16 -11.45 -0.17
CA ARG A 124 0.41 -12.71 0.51
C ARG A 124 0.69 -12.47 1.98
N GLY A 125 -0.15 -13.01 2.84
CA GLY A 125 0.06 -13.09 4.28
C GLY A 125 0.55 -14.47 4.69
N SER A 126 1.55 -14.55 5.56
CA SER A 126 2.12 -15.82 6.00
C SER A 126 2.49 -15.82 7.49
N LEU A 127 2.51 -17.01 8.08
CA LEU A 127 2.94 -17.22 9.46
C LEU A 127 4.46 -17.20 9.61
N ASP A 128 5.17 -17.48 8.53
CA ASP A 128 6.63 -17.53 8.47
C ASP A 128 7.21 -16.45 7.54
N LYS A 129 8.42 -16.01 7.83
CA LYS A 129 9.12 -14.97 7.02
C LYS A 129 9.38 -15.40 5.58
N ALA A 130 9.57 -16.68 5.34
CA ALA A 130 9.81 -17.22 4.00
C ALA A 130 8.54 -17.24 3.12
N GLY A 131 7.36 -17.04 3.72
CA GLY A 131 6.09 -17.01 2.99
C GLY A 131 5.56 -18.38 2.59
N LEU A 132 6.05 -19.47 3.21
CA LEU A 132 5.67 -20.83 2.87
C LEU A 132 4.30 -21.19 3.43
N LEU A 133 4.03 -20.82 4.69
CA LEU A 133 2.77 -21.08 5.39
C LEU A 133 1.86 -19.85 5.33
N GLY A 134 1.20 -19.67 4.20
CA GLY A 134 0.37 -18.49 4.00
C GLY A 134 -0.65 -18.67 2.90
N ARG A 135 -1.41 -17.60 2.68
CA ARG A 135 -2.36 -17.50 1.57
C ARG A 135 -2.24 -16.15 0.88
N SER A 136 -2.69 -16.10 -0.35
CA SER A 136 -2.70 -14.89 -1.15
C SER A 136 -4.13 -14.41 -1.38
N GLN A 137 -4.32 -13.10 -1.34
CA GLN A 137 -5.52 -12.42 -1.77
C GLN A 137 -5.24 -11.63 -3.04
N THR A 138 -6.23 -11.52 -3.90
CA THR A 138 -6.16 -10.71 -5.12
C THR A 138 -7.05 -9.50 -4.97
N TRP A 139 -6.45 -8.31 -5.04
CA TRP A 139 -7.16 -7.04 -4.96
C TRP A 139 -7.25 -6.38 -6.34
N LEU A 140 -8.34 -5.69 -6.59
CA LEU A 140 -8.63 -5.05 -7.87
C LEU A 140 -8.21 -3.57 -7.84
N PRO A 141 -7.71 -3.01 -8.95
CA PRO A 141 -7.47 -1.58 -9.01
C PRO A 141 -8.79 -0.81 -8.87
N LYS A 142 -8.80 0.25 -8.08
CA LYS A 142 -9.90 1.21 -8.05
C LYS A 142 -9.65 2.24 -9.16
N ASN A 143 -10.50 2.23 -10.16
CA ASN A 143 -10.48 3.18 -11.27
C ASN A 143 -11.27 4.45 -10.94
#